data_9d660dea6dc00a096ec709073f8cd0b3
#
_entry.id   9d660dea6dc00a096ec709073f8cd0b3
#
_cell.length_a   1.000
_cell.length_b   1.000
_cell.length_c   1.000
_cell.angle_alpha   90.00
_cell.angle_beta   90.00
_cell.angle_gamma   90.00
#
_symmetry.space_group_name_H-M   'P 1'
#
loop_
_entity.id
_entity.type
_entity.pdbx_description
1 polymer ?
#
loop_
_entity_poly.entity_id
_entity_poly.type
_entity_poly.pdbx_seq_one_letter_code
_entity_poly.pdbx_strand_id
1 'polypeptide(L)'
;MLDIDIYLKKDKETFHFPVNPLEKICIQSEKRYLTVEILDFGEVDIADKGKKITELSFDTLLPKKYDESFCRYIDIPTPDEAIELLQKWKNSDNPSRLIITDLNFNELVNINSLTVEDRTGEIGDRYISISFRTHRGIKIETLNTQSNGSSSLKNNRPNTNSNSGSKFNRGDIVRVTADVLNVRSGPGTNNSVIGSVSNGTKLKVWRAQGNWLDVFYGNHGGWICSDYVTK
;
A
#
# COMPACT_ATOMS: atom_id res chain seq x y z
N MET A 1 0.57 -39.54 -0.86
CA MET A 1 1.69 -38.57 -0.93
C MET A 1 1.06 -37.30 -1.45
N LEU A 2 1.18 -36.18 -0.73
CA LEU A 2 0.64 -34.90 -1.20
C LEU A 2 1.39 -34.51 -2.47
N ASP A 3 0.68 -34.28 -3.55
CA ASP A 3 1.26 -33.95 -4.85
C ASP A 3 1.41 -32.43 -4.99
N ILE A 4 2.33 -31.89 -4.17
CA ILE A 4 2.59 -30.45 -4.10
C ILE A 4 3.44 -30.04 -5.28
N ASP A 5 2.97 -29.05 -6.02
CA ASP A 5 3.74 -28.33 -7.03
C ASP A 5 3.81 -26.84 -6.69
N ILE A 6 4.95 -26.22 -6.96
CA ILE A 6 5.17 -24.80 -6.67
C ILE A 6 5.48 -24.06 -7.96
N TYR A 7 4.64 -23.07 -8.27
CA TYR A 7 4.78 -22.22 -9.45
C TYR A 7 4.94 -20.77 -9.02
N LEU A 8 5.92 -20.11 -9.60
CA LEU A 8 6.06 -18.66 -9.52
C LEU A 8 5.81 -18.06 -10.91
N LYS A 9 4.80 -17.23 -11.04
CA LYS A 9 4.38 -16.62 -12.31
C LYS A 9 4.62 -15.13 -12.30
N LYS A 10 5.23 -14.63 -13.38
CA LYS A 10 5.42 -13.20 -13.59
C LYS A 10 5.15 -12.86 -15.05
N ASP A 11 4.20 -11.96 -15.28
CA ASP A 11 3.74 -11.57 -16.60
C ASP A 11 3.34 -12.81 -17.44
N LYS A 12 4.11 -13.16 -18.45
CA LYS A 12 3.88 -14.33 -19.31
C LYS A 12 4.81 -15.51 -18.97
N GLU A 13 5.78 -15.30 -18.09
CA GLU A 13 6.75 -16.31 -17.71
C GLU A 13 6.24 -17.10 -16.48
N THR A 14 6.48 -18.40 -16.47
CA THR A 14 6.16 -19.28 -15.35
C THR A 14 7.41 -20.07 -14.99
N PHE A 15 7.82 -19.98 -13.74
CA PHE A 15 8.86 -20.83 -13.16
C PHE A 15 8.18 -21.93 -12.32
N HIS A 16 8.42 -23.18 -12.68
CA HIS A 16 8.01 -24.35 -11.91
C HIS A 16 9.25 -24.84 -11.15
N PHE A 17 9.16 -24.95 -9.83
CA PHE A 17 10.28 -25.46 -9.02
C PHE A 17 10.50 -26.92 -9.37
N PRO A 18 11.72 -27.31 -9.81
CA PRO A 18 11.98 -28.68 -10.25
C PRO A 18 11.91 -29.72 -9.15
N VAL A 19 12.17 -29.32 -7.91
CA VAL A 19 12.13 -30.18 -6.72
C VAL A 19 11.24 -29.54 -5.67
N ASN A 20 10.45 -30.35 -4.98
CA ASN A 20 9.63 -29.91 -3.85
C ASN A 20 10.52 -29.45 -2.69
N PRO A 21 9.99 -28.66 -1.75
CA PRO A 21 10.71 -28.28 -0.54
C PRO A 21 11.28 -29.48 0.20
N LEU A 22 12.54 -29.36 0.61
CA LEU A 22 13.30 -30.47 1.19
C LEU A 22 12.77 -30.94 2.53
N GLU A 23 12.31 -29.99 3.36
CA GLU A 23 11.85 -30.30 4.71
C GLU A 23 10.44 -29.79 4.96
N LYS A 24 10.24 -28.47 4.84
CA LYS A 24 8.98 -27.80 5.19
C LYS A 24 8.75 -26.55 4.37
N ILE A 25 7.49 -26.17 4.29
CA ILE A 25 7.06 -24.83 3.87
C ILE A 25 6.62 -24.09 5.13
N CYS A 26 7.28 -22.99 5.45
CA CYS A 26 6.93 -22.16 6.60
C CYS A 26 6.06 -20.99 6.13
N ILE A 27 4.82 -20.90 6.61
CA ILE A 27 3.93 -19.78 6.36
C ILE A 27 3.67 -19.06 7.67
N GLN A 28 4.18 -17.82 7.79
CA GLN A 28 4.06 -17.02 8.99
C GLN A 28 3.06 -15.88 8.75
N SER A 29 1.96 -15.93 9.47
CA SER A 29 0.92 -14.90 9.44
C SER A 29 0.71 -14.33 10.83
N GLU A 30 0.82 -13.02 10.95
CA GLU A 30 0.69 -12.34 12.23
C GLU A 30 -0.42 -11.29 12.18
N LYS A 31 -1.09 -11.11 13.31
CA LYS A 31 -2.03 -10.02 13.51
C LYS A 31 -1.29 -8.78 14.02
N ARG A 32 -1.71 -7.63 13.57
CA ARG A 32 -1.17 -6.36 14.05
C ARG A 32 -1.94 -5.89 15.29
N TYR A 33 -1.19 -5.56 16.34
CA TYR A 33 -1.70 -4.95 17.55
C TYR A 33 -1.02 -3.60 17.75
N LEU A 34 -1.75 -2.66 18.33
CA LEU A 34 -1.25 -1.43 18.91
C LEU A 34 -1.38 -1.56 20.42
N THR A 35 -0.27 -1.71 21.13
CA THR A 35 -0.25 -1.76 22.59
C THR A 35 -0.19 -0.34 23.13
N VAL A 36 -1.10 -0.01 24.02
CA VAL A 36 -1.16 1.29 24.71
C VAL A 36 -1.08 1.05 26.21
N GLU A 37 -0.16 1.76 26.87
CA GLU A 37 -0.04 1.74 28.32
C GLU A 37 -1.02 2.75 28.92
N ILE A 38 -1.91 2.29 29.81
CA ILE A 38 -2.86 3.13 30.53
C ILE A 38 -2.40 3.22 31.98
N LEU A 39 -2.20 4.45 32.47
CA LEU A 39 -1.83 4.73 33.86
C LEU A 39 -2.80 4.02 34.82
N ASP A 40 -2.26 3.32 35.82
CA ASP A 40 -2.97 2.53 36.82
C ASP A 40 -3.76 1.31 36.33
N PHE A 41 -3.74 1.02 35.02
CA PHE A 41 -4.40 -0.15 34.43
C PHE A 41 -3.45 -1.15 33.75
N GLY A 42 -2.28 -0.67 33.28
CA GLY A 42 -1.30 -1.47 32.56
C GLY A 42 -1.46 -1.43 31.05
N GLU A 43 -0.83 -2.39 30.37
CA GLU A 43 -0.85 -2.49 28.91
C GLU A 43 -2.19 -3.03 28.40
N VAL A 44 -2.73 -2.37 27.38
CA VAL A 44 -3.93 -2.81 26.65
C VAL A 44 -3.63 -2.93 25.18
N ASP A 45 -3.92 -4.10 24.62
CA ASP A 45 -3.79 -4.35 23.18
C ASP A 45 -5.05 -3.89 22.43
N ILE A 46 -4.89 -2.91 21.57
CA ILE A 46 -5.92 -2.50 20.64
C ILE A 46 -5.67 -3.22 19.31
N ALA A 47 -6.60 -4.08 18.91
CA ALA A 47 -6.51 -4.76 17.61
C ALA A 47 -6.56 -3.74 16.48
N ASP A 48 -5.46 -3.54 15.76
CA ASP A 48 -5.47 -2.76 14.53
C ASP A 48 -6.24 -3.52 13.45
N LYS A 49 -7.04 -2.81 12.66
CA LYS A 49 -7.76 -3.37 11.49
C LYS A 49 -6.80 -3.78 10.37
N GLY A 50 -5.50 -3.43 10.47
CA GLY A 50 -4.47 -3.82 9.54
C GLY A 50 -4.04 -5.29 9.73
N LYS A 51 -3.78 -6.00 8.63
CA LYS A 51 -3.11 -7.30 8.66
C LYS A 51 -1.62 -7.08 8.42
N LYS A 52 -0.75 -7.77 9.14
CA LYS A 52 0.67 -7.85 8.77
C LYS A 52 0.83 -8.59 7.43
N ILE A 53 1.94 -8.37 6.78
CA ILE A 53 2.34 -9.09 5.58
C ILE A 53 2.61 -10.54 5.98
N THR A 54 2.06 -11.49 5.24
CA THR A 54 2.37 -12.90 5.42
C THR A 54 3.72 -13.20 4.78
N GLU A 55 4.58 -13.88 5.50
CA GLU A 55 5.87 -14.35 5.03
C GLU A 55 5.79 -15.85 4.76
N LEU A 56 6.41 -16.29 3.67
CA LEU A 56 6.50 -17.68 3.27
C LEU A 56 7.95 -18.01 2.93
N SER A 57 8.45 -19.12 3.39
CA SER A 57 9.81 -19.57 3.10
C SER A 57 9.91 -21.07 2.98
N PHE A 58 10.83 -21.54 2.16
CA PHE A 58 11.22 -22.92 2.04
C PHE A 58 12.61 -23.06 1.43
N ASP A 59 13.18 -24.24 1.62
CA ASP A 59 14.45 -24.65 1.03
C ASP A 59 14.20 -25.71 -0.03
N THR A 60 14.87 -25.62 -1.17
CA THR A 60 14.73 -26.58 -2.26
C THR A 60 16.05 -26.77 -3.01
N LEU A 61 16.07 -27.78 -3.87
CA LEU A 61 17.20 -28.14 -4.69
C LEU A 61 16.94 -27.73 -6.16
N LEU A 62 17.94 -27.18 -6.78
CA LEU A 62 18.03 -26.98 -8.23
C LEU A 62 19.06 -27.98 -8.76
N PRO A 63 18.62 -29.15 -9.26
CA PRO A 63 19.53 -30.18 -9.70
C PRO A 63 20.12 -29.85 -11.07
N LYS A 64 21.38 -30.19 -11.26
CA LYS A 64 22.06 -30.08 -12.58
C LYS A 64 21.52 -31.06 -13.60
N LYS A 65 21.09 -32.22 -13.14
CA LYS A 65 20.55 -33.29 -14.00
C LYS A 65 19.21 -33.75 -13.49
N TYR A 66 18.33 -34.06 -14.44
CA TYR A 66 17.05 -34.67 -14.10
C TYR A 66 17.23 -36.02 -13.42
N ASP A 67 16.44 -36.23 -12.34
CA ASP A 67 16.33 -37.52 -11.64
C ASP A 67 14.85 -37.74 -11.31
N GLU A 68 14.27 -38.86 -11.79
CA GLU A 68 12.85 -39.14 -11.62
C GLU A 68 12.42 -39.38 -10.17
N SER A 69 13.40 -39.64 -9.27
CA SER A 69 13.10 -39.90 -7.87
C SER A 69 12.65 -38.67 -7.08
N PHE A 70 13.08 -37.47 -7.51
CA PHE A 70 12.74 -36.22 -6.82
C PHE A 70 12.34 -35.05 -7.73
N CYS A 71 12.67 -35.11 -9.03
CA CYS A 71 12.25 -34.05 -9.96
C CYS A 71 10.76 -34.18 -10.33
N ARG A 72 10.09 -33.04 -10.42
CA ARG A 72 8.66 -32.97 -10.75
C ARG A 72 8.38 -33.06 -12.23
N TYR A 73 9.32 -32.73 -13.10
CA TYR A 73 9.18 -32.75 -14.55
C TYR A 73 10.55 -32.94 -15.24
N ILE A 74 10.53 -33.32 -16.50
CA ILE A 74 11.74 -33.75 -17.22
C ILE A 74 12.60 -32.58 -17.70
N ASP A 75 11.98 -31.53 -18.25
CA ASP A 75 12.67 -30.38 -18.85
C ASP A 75 13.01 -29.34 -17.76
N ILE A 76 13.85 -29.71 -16.80
CA ILE A 76 14.27 -28.82 -15.72
C ILE A 76 15.26 -27.78 -16.24
N PRO A 77 15.18 -26.51 -15.79
CA PRO A 77 16.18 -25.50 -16.12
C PRO A 77 17.52 -25.84 -15.46
N THR A 78 18.61 -25.36 -16.05
CA THR A 78 19.90 -25.44 -15.35
C THR A 78 19.85 -24.61 -14.07
N PRO A 79 20.61 -24.99 -13.01
CA PRO A 79 20.65 -24.22 -11.76
C PRO A 79 20.98 -22.74 -11.96
N ASP A 80 21.93 -22.43 -12.86
CA ASP A 80 22.36 -21.05 -13.09
C ASP A 80 21.24 -20.23 -13.79
N GLU A 81 20.56 -20.79 -14.80
CA GLU A 81 19.40 -20.14 -15.44
C GLU A 81 18.26 -19.89 -14.44
N ALA A 82 17.97 -20.86 -13.58
CA ALA A 82 16.95 -20.72 -12.56
C ALA A 82 17.29 -19.62 -11.54
N ILE A 83 18.54 -19.56 -11.10
CA ILE A 83 19.02 -18.55 -10.17
C ILE A 83 18.98 -17.16 -10.79
N GLU A 84 19.45 -17.01 -12.03
CA GLU A 84 19.40 -15.73 -12.76
C GLU A 84 17.96 -15.23 -12.92
N LEU A 85 17.02 -16.11 -13.28
CA LEU A 85 15.61 -15.78 -13.39
C LEU A 85 15.02 -15.32 -12.05
N LEU A 86 15.27 -16.06 -10.97
CA LEU A 86 14.78 -15.72 -9.63
C LEU A 86 15.40 -14.42 -9.12
N GLN A 87 16.67 -14.15 -9.37
CA GLN A 87 17.34 -12.89 -9.03
C GLN A 87 16.77 -11.72 -9.83
N LYS A 88 16.54 -11.89 -11.14
CA LYS A 88 15.87 -10.90 -12.00
C LYS A 88 14.50 -10.54 -11.42
N TRP A 89 13.73 -11.54 -11.03
CA TRP A 89 12.39 -11.30 -10.48
C TRP A 89 12.44 -10.69 -9.08
N LYS A 90 13.40 -11.05 -8.24
CA LYS A 90 13.63 -10.43 -6.93
C LYS A 90 13.92 -8.94 -7.04
N ASN A 91 14.71 -8.53 -8.03
CA ASN A 91 15.12 -7.15 -8.24
C ASN A 91 14.07 -6.30 -9.00
N SER A 92 12.94 -6.89 -9.35
CA SER A 92 11.88 -6.21 -10.08
C SER A 92 10.83 -5.62 -9.12
N ASP A 93 10.32 -4.43 -9.43
CA ASP A 93 9.29 -3.72 -8.65
C ASP A 93 7.90 -4.37 -8.73
N ASN A 94 7.65 -5.15 -9.80
CA ASN A 94 6.36 -5.80 -9.99
C ASN A 94 6.29 -7.13 -9.20
N PRO A 95 5.18 -7.40 -8.50
CA PRO A 95 5.01 -8.65 -7.78
C PRO A 95 4.87 -9.83 -8.73
N SER A 96 5.24 -11.01 -8.25
CA SER A 96 5.01 -12.30 -8.88
C SER A 96 3.82 -12.99 -8.23
N ARG A 97 3.20 -13.96 -8.90
CA ARG A 97 2.14 -14.78 -8.33
C ARG A 97 2.70 -16.13 -7.92
N LEU A 98 2.69 -16.41 -6.62
CA LEU A 98 3.09 -17.69 -6.07
C LEU A 98 1.86 -18.59 -5.93
N ILE A 99 1.93 -19.78 -6.51
CA ILE A 99 0.89 -20.81 -6.46
C ILE A 99 1.52 -22.06 -5.87
N ILE A 100 0.94 -22.58 -4.79
CA ILE A 100 1.31 -23.83 -4.18
C ILE A 100 0.05 -24.71 -4.21
N THR A 101 0.10 -25.77 -5.00
CA THR A 101 -1.00 -26.75 -5.07
C THR A 101 -1.20 -27.38 -3.68
N ASP A 102 -2.30 -28.00 -3.39
CA ASP A 102 -2.67 -28.64 -2.12
C ASP A 102 -2.71 -27.72 -0.87
N LEU A 103 -1.94 -26.64 -0.79
CA LEU A 103 -2.02 -25.67 0.31
C LEU A 103 -3.03 -24.54 0.05
N ASN A 104 -3.71 -24.54 -1.11
CA ASN A 104 -4.59 -23.45 -1.55
C ASN A 104 -3.93 -22.04 -1.45
N PHE A 105 -2.60 -21.99 -1.59
CA PHE A 105 -1.87 -20.74 -1.58
C PHE A 105 -1.77 -20.20 -3.00
N ASN A 106 -2.38 -19.05 -3.26
CA ASN A 106 -2.38 -18.39 -4.56
C ASN A 106 -2.42 -16.87 -4.39
N GLU A 107 -1.25 -16.29 -4.09
CA GLU A 107 -1.13 -14.90 -3.70
C GLU A 107 -0.09 -14.16 -4.56
N LEU A 108 -0.25 -12.83 -4.64
CA LEU A 108 0.81 -11.97 -5.16
C LEU A 108 1.89 -11.80 -4.10
N VAL A 109 3.13 -12.04 -4.48
CA VAL A 109 4.29 -12.02 -3.60
C VAL A 109 5.45 -11.25 -4.22
N ASN A 110 6.34 -10.75 -3.37
CA ASN A 110 7.67 -10.32 -3.73
C ASN A 110 8.67 -11.30 -3.14
N ILE A 111 9.72 -11.64 -3.89
CA ILE A 111 10.84 -12.41 -3.35
C ILE A 111 11.59 -11.48 -2.38
N ASN A 112 11.65 -11.87 -1.11
CA ASN A 112 12.31 -11.10 -0.06
C ASN A 112 13.79 -11.43 0.03
N SER A 113 14.11 -12.73 0.08
CA SER A 113 15.49 -13.23 0.09
C SER A 113 15.64 -14.45 -0.80
N LEU A 114 16.81 -14.59 -1.36
CA LEU A 114 17.25 -15.76 -2.12
C LEU A 114 18.71 -16.01 -1.72
N THR A 115 18.94 -17.11 -1.03
CA THR A 115 20.26 -17.58 -0.64
C THR A 115 20.58 -18.82 -1.47
N VAL A 116 21.79 -18.90 -2.00
CA VAL A 116 22.27 -20.02 -2.81
C VAL A 116 23.43 -20.67 -2.06
N GLU A 117 23.38 -21.96 -1.88
CA GLU A 117 24.42 -22.76 -1.21
C GLU A 117 24.99 -23.80 -2.18
N ASP A 118 26.30 -23.84 -2.24
CA ASP A 118 27.08 -24.89 -2.90
C ASP A 118 27.53 -25.91 -1.85
N ARG A 119 27.23 -27.18 -2.06
CA ARG A 119 27.71 -28.25 -1.18
C ARG A 119 28.88 -28.98 -1.81
N THR A 120 29.99 -29.04 -1.07
CA THR A 120 31.19 -29.81 -1.47
C THR A 120 30.85 -31.28 -1.59
N GLY A 121 30.99 -31.86 -2.78
CA GLY A 121 30.66 -33.25 -3.07
C GLY A 121 29.50 -33.45 -4.04
N GLU A 122 28.63 -32.45 -4.23
CA GLU A 122 27.49 -32.45 -5.15
C GLU A 122 27.76 -31.46 -6.27
N ILE A 123 28.64 -31.86 -7.23
CA ILE A 123 29.17 -30.93 -8.23
C ILE A 123 28.07 -30.52 -9.21
N GLY A 124 27.65 -29.27 -9.10
CA GLY A 124 26.74 -28.58 -10.02
C GLY A 124 25.29 -28.52 -9.60
N ASP A 125 24.90 -29.19 -8.53
CA ASP A 125 23.60 -28.95 -7.89
C ASP A 125 23.67 -27.69 -7.01
N ARG A 126 22.55 -26.96 -6.91
CA ARG A 126 22.45 -25.75 -6.09
C ARG A 126 21.31 -25.89 -5.09
N TYR A 127 21.60 -25.69 -3.82
CA TYR A 127 20.58 -25.58 -2.79
C TYR A 127 20.17 -24.12 -2.65
N ILE A 128 18.90 -23.86 -2.61
CA ILE A 128 18.39 -22.49 -2.44
C ILE A 128 17.44 -22.41 -1.26
N SER A 129 17.63 -21.36 -0.46
CA SER A 129 16.66 -20.90 0.55
C SER A 129 15.98 -19.66 -0.01
N ILE A 130 14.68 -19.72 -0.15
CA ILE A 130 13.89 -18.61 -0.72
C ILE A 130 12.80 -18.18 0.24
N SER A 131 12.66 -16.86 0.42
CA SER A 131 11.56 -16.29 1.19
C SER A 131 10.75 -15.30 0.36
N PHE A 132 9.46 -15.27 0.62
CA PHE A 132 8.48 -14.44 -0.05
C PHE A 132 7.71 -13.61 0.97
N ARG A 133 7.27 -12.43 0.55
CA ARG A 133 6.33 -11.57 1.28
C ARG A 133 5.11 -11.29 0.42
N THR A 134 3.92 -11.46 0.98
CA THR A 134 2.68 -11.15 0.24
C THR A 134 2.66 -9.68 -0.15
N HIS A 135 2.35 -9.43 -1.43
CA HIS A 135 2.23 -8.07 -1.96
C HIS A 135 0.82 -7.53 -1.70
N ARG A 136 0.75 -6.31 -1.18
CA ARG A 136 -0.50 -5.57 -1.06
C ARG A 136 -0.39 -4.27 -1.84
N GLY A 137 -1.15 -4.17 -2.91
CA GLY A 137 -1.33 -2.91 -3.60
C GLY A 137 -2.08 -1.92 -2.70
N ILE A 138 -1.60 -0.68 -2.63
CA ILE A 138 -2.36 0.41 -2.01
C ILE A 138 -3.51 0.74 -2.95
N LYS A 139 -4.73 0.31 -2.61
CA LYS A 139 -5.94 0.86 -3.24
C LYS A 139 -6.20 2.21 -2.58
N ILE A 140 -5.76 3.27 -3.23
CA ILE A 140 -6.28 4.60 -2.91
C ILE A 140 -7.69 4.63 -3.52
N GLU A 141 -8.69 4.27 -2.73
CA GLU A 141 -10.06 4.56 -3.08
C GLU A 141 -10.21 6.08 -3.04
N THR A 142 -10.08 6.71 -4.19
CA THR A 142 -10.69 8.02 -4.38
C THR A 142 -12.19 7.77 -4.21
N LEU A 143 -12.73 8.15 -3.06
CA LEU A 143 -14.18 8.24 -2.88
C LEU A 143 -14.71 9.23 -3.93
N ASN A 144 -15.02 8.72 -5.11
CA ASN A 144 -15.97 9.36 -5.98
C ASN A 144 -17.30 9.26 -5.25
N THR A 145 -17.60 10.28 -4.45
CA THR A 145 -18.93 10.51 -3.92
C THR A 145 -19.86 10.85 -5.09
N GLN A 146 -20.21 9.87 -5.90
CA GLN A 146 -21.50 9.91 -6.60
C GLN A 146 -22.56 9.59 -5.55
N SER A 147 -23.15 10.64 -5.03
CA SER A 147 -24.30 10.60 -4.17
C SER A 147 -25.48 10.01 -4.93
N ASN A 148 -25.80 8.74 -4.69
CA ASN A 148 -27.14 8.22 -4.84
C ASN A 148 -27.51 7.48 -3.54
N GLY A 149 -28.23 8.16 -2.68
CA GLY A 149 -28.76 7.58 -1.44
C GLY A 149 -29.31 8.67 -0.55
N SER A 150 -30.61 8.90 -0.66
CA SER A 150 -31.40 9.80 0.18
C SER A 150 -31.19 9.50 1.67
N SER A 151 -30.58 10.40 2.40
CA SER A 151 -30.87 10.63 3.81
C SER A 151 -30.96 12.14 4.01
N SER A 152 -32.19 12.57 4.30
CA SER A 152 -32.56 13.96 4.49
C SER A 152 -31.88 14.50 5.77
N LEU A 153 -30.77 15.19 5.58
CA LEU A 153 -30.39 16.25 6.49
C LEU A 153 -30.64 17.55 5.72
N LYS A 154 -31.62 18.30 6.21
CA LYS A 154 -31.96 19.62 5.69
C LYS A 154 -30.75 20.53 5.80
N ASN A 155 -29.95 20.61 4.75
CA ASN A 155 -29.03 21.72 4.56
C ASN A 155 -29.83 22.84 3.93
N ASN A 156 -30.22 23.80 4.74
CA ASN A 156 -30.62 25.12 4.27
C ASN A 156 -29.38 25.77 3.61
N ARG A 157 -29.18 25.49 2.33
CA ARG A 157 -28.22 26.18 1.50
C ARG A 157 -28.99 27.08 0.55
N PRO A 158 -28.84 28.40 0.62
CA PRO A 158 -29.35 29.27 -0.41
C PRO A 158 -28.60 28.97 -1.72
N ASN A 159 -29.34 28.58 -2.74
CA ASN A 159 -28.85 28.43 -4.11
C ASN A 159 -28.69 29.85 -4.68
N THR A 160 -27.47 30.34 -4.79
CA THR A 160 -27.20 31.56 -5.55
C THR A 160 -26.13 31.30 -6.60
N ASN A 161 -26.60 31.02 -7.81
CA ASN A 161 -25.86 31.37 -9.00
C ASN A 161 -25.68 32.91 -9.00
N SER A 162 -24.48 33.39 -8.84
CA SER A 162 -24.14 34.74 -9.28
C SER A 162 -22.62 34.89 -9.44
N ASN A 163 -22.29 35.18 -10.67
CA ASN A 163 -21.08 35.88 -11.08
C ASN A 163 -20.90 37.11 -10.19
N SER A 164 -19.94 37.15 -9.30
CA SER A 164 -19.63 38.36 -8.54
C SER A 164 -18.16 38.42 -8.20
N GLY A 165 -17.55 39.54 -8.54
CA GLY A 165 -16.19 39.87 -8.14
C GLY A 165 -15.98 39.61 -6.65
N SER A 166 -14.83 39.09 -6.28
CA SER A 166 -14.55 38.67 -4.93
C SER A 166 -14.76 39.81 -3.94
N LYS A 167 -15.55 39.54 -2.90
CA LYS A 167 -15.88 40.45 -1.81
C LYS A 167 -14.68 40.85 -0.96
N PHE A 168 -13.55 40.19 -1.20
CA PHE A 168 -12.32 40.30 -0.44
C PHE A 168 -11.16 40.76 -1.29
N ASN A 169 -10.38 41.71 -0.78
CA ASN A 169 -9.20 42.29 -1.43
C ASN A 169 -7.91 41.85 -0.77
N ARG A 170 -6.82 41.96 -1.53
CA ARG A 170 -5.48 41.72 -0.99
C ARG A 170 -5.22 42.64 0.22
N GLY A 171 -4.80 42.04 1.32
CA GLY A 171 -4.50 42.75 2.56
C GLY A 171 -5.63 42.73 3.59
N ASP A 172 -6.85 42.33 3.18
CA ASP A 172 -7.97 42.18 4.10
C ASP A 172 -7.64 41.15 5.20
N ILE A 173 -8.13 41.41 6.39
CA ILE A 173 -8.10 40.45 7.50
C ILE A 173 -9.46 39.83 7.59
N VAL A 174 -9.53 38.49 7.43
CA VAL A 174 -10.76 37.71 7.55
C VAL A 174 -10.75 36.88 8.82
N ARG A 175 -11.91 36.70 9.42
CA ARG A 175 -12.13 35.88 10.61
C ARG A 175 -12.92 34.63 10.23
N VAL A 176 -12.41 33.45 10.63
CA VAL A 176 -13.07 32.16 10.41
C VAL A 176 -14.34 32.07 11.25
N THR A 177 -15.45 31.68 10.62
CA THR A 177 -16.77 31.51 11.24
C THR A 177 -17.18 30.05 11.42
N ALA A 178 -16.54 29.12 10.68
CA ALA A 178 -16.74 27.69 10.84
C ALA A 178 -15.98 27.17 12.06
N ASP A 179 -16.48 26.13 12.72
CA ASP A 179 -15.80 25.50 13.88
C ASP A 179 -14.41 25.02 13.51
N VAL A 180 -14.29 24.36 12.35
CA VAL A 180 -13.02 23.95 11.72
C VAL A 180 -13.10 24.22 10.23
N LEU A 181 -12.14 24.96 9.68
CA LEU A 181 -12.03 25.26 8.26
C LEU A 181 -10.75 24.66 7.70
N ASN A 182 -10.87 23.81 6.69
CA ASN A 182 -9.73 23.21 6.01
C ASN A 182 -8.96 24.25 5.19
N VAL A 183 -7.64 24.22 5.31
CA VAL A 183 -6.68 24.95 4.49
C VAL A 183 -6.14 24.00 3.41
N ARG A 184 -6.18 24.43 2.14
CA ARG A 184 -5.83 23.58 0.99
C ARG A 184 -4.65 24.14 0.21
N SER A 185 -4.01 23.28 -0.56
CA SER A 185 -2.86 23.64 -1.42
C SER A 185 -3.26 24.48 -2.66
N GLY A 186 -4.54 24.58 -2.99
CA GLY A 186 -5.05 25.30 -4.14
C GLY A 186 -6.53 25.65 -4.03
N PRO A 187 -7.05 26.53 -4.95
CA PRO A 187 -8.44 26.93 -4.97
C PRO A 187 -9.34 25.80 -5.48
N GLY A 188 -10.10 25.18 -4.60
CA GLY A 188 -11.03 24.09 -4.91
C GLY A 188 -11.00 22.96 -3.91
N THR A 189 -12.09 22.23 -3.81
CA THR A 189 -12.24 21.07 -2.92
C THR A 189 -11.42 19.86 -3.36
N ASN A 190 -10.97 19.85 -4.62
CA ASN A 190 -10.14 18.79 -5.21
C ASN A 190 -8.65 18.90 -4.82
N ASN A 191 -8.24 20.04 -4.23
CA ASN A 191 -6.87 20.23 -3.79
C ASN A 191 -6.65 19.62 -2.41
N SER A 192 -5.43 19.16 -2.15
CA SER A 192 -5.04 18.51 -0.89
C SER A 192 -5.24 19.44 0.30
N VAL A 193 -5.73 18.89 1.41
CA VAL A 193 -5.77 19.60 2.71
C VAL A 193 -4.37 19.62 3.29
N ILE A 194 -3.84 20.83 3.54
CA ILE A 194 -2.50 21.05 4.11
C ILE A 194 -2.57 21.44 5.59
N GLY A 195 -3.76 21.65 6.12
CA GLY A 195 -4.01 21.96 7.52
C GLY A 195 -5.43 22.43 7.76
N SER A 196 -5.71 22.92 8.97
CA SER A 196 -7.01 23.46 9.35
C SER A 196 -6.86 24.63 10.30
N VAL A 197 -7.89 25.49 10.36
CA VAL A 197 -7.99 26.63 11.27
C VAL A 197 -9.33 26.62 11.99
N SER A 198 -9.32 27.00 13.25
CA SER A 198 -10.51 27.02 14.10
C SER A 198 -11.30 28.33 13.98
N ASN A 199 -12.54 28.30 14.48
CA ASN A 199 -13.41 29.46 14.60
C ASN A 199 -12.68 30.63 15.32
N GLY A 200 -12.89 31.82 14.81
CA GLY A 200 -12.29 33.04 15.36
C GLY A 200 -10.86 33.33 14.90
N THR A 201 -10.19 32.40 14.20
CA THR A 201 -8.85 32.62 13.65
C THR A 201 -8.88 33.76 12.65
N LYS A 202 -7.94 34.70 12.80
CA LYS A 202 -7.76 35.84 11.86
C LYS A 202 -6.69 35.52 10.85
N LEU A 203 -7.01 35.65 9.56
CA LEU A 203 -6.12 35.37 8.44
C LEU A 203 -6.04 36.57 7.51
N LYS A 204 -4.83 36.86 7.00
CA LYS A 204 -4.61 37.94 6.05
C LYS A 204 -4.72 37.40 4.63
N VAL A 205 -5.57 38.00 3.80
CA VAL A 205 -5.79 37.62 2.42
C VAL A 205 -4.64 38.12 1.54
N TRP A 206 -4.06 37.23 0.72
CA TRP A 206 -3.09 37.54 -0.30
C TRP A 206 -3.76 37.78 -1.65
N ARG A 207 -4.69 36.93 -2.04
CA ARG A 207 -5.49 37.03 -3.27
C ARG A 207 -6.81 36.26 -3.13
N ALA A 208 -7.77 36.58 -4.00
CA ALA A 208 -9.02 35.86 -4.11
C ALA A 208 -9.18 35.31 -5.52
N GLN A 209 -9.79 34.11 -5.64
CA GLN A 209 -10.11 33.47 -6.91
C GLN A 209 -11.45 32.73 -6.77
N GLY A 210 -12.49 33.31 -7.37
CA GLY A 210 -13.86 32.84 -7.15
C GLY A 210 -14.24 32.84 -5.67
N ASN A 211 -14.72 31.72 -5.15
CA ASN A 211 -15.06 31.53 -3.74
C ASN A 211 -13.87 31.09 -2.88
N TRP A 212 -12.64 31.24 -3.33
CA TRP A 212 -11.45 30.81 -2.61
C TRP A 212 -10.54 32.00 -2.31
N LEU A 213 -10.02 32.01 -1.09
CA LEU A 213 -9.07 33.01 -0.60
C LEU A 213 -7.73 32.36 -0.33
N ASP A 214 -6.68 32.85 -0.96
CA ASP A 214 -5.31 32.53 -0.63
C ASP A 214 -4.91 33.40 0.58
N VAL A 215 -4.57 32.75 1.69
CA VAL A 215 -4.28 33.43 2.94
C VAL A 215 -2.90 33.06 3.46
N PHE A 216 -2.33 33.91 4.29
CA PHE A 216 -1.08 33.57 4.99
C PHE A 216 -1.36 32.50 6.04
N TYR A 217 -0.80 31.30 5.86
CA TYR A 217 -0.93 30.16 6.75
C TYR A 217 0.46 29.58 7.08
N GLY A 218 0.89 29.67 8.34
CA GLY A 218 2.25 29.31 8.74
C GLY A 218 3.31 30.13 7.98
N ASN A 219 4.34 29.45 7.47
CA ASN A 219 5.42 30.05 6.68
C ASN A 219 5.12 30.09 5.17
N HIS A 220 3.93 29.71 4.75
CA HIS A 220 3.51 29.63 3.33
C HIS A 220 2.05 30.07 3.17
N GLY A 221 1.57 30.12 1.95
CA GLY A 221 0.16 30.38 1.65
C GLY A 221 -0.72 29.13 1.78
N GLY A 222 -2.03 29.35 1.90
CA GLY A 222 -3.00 28.28 1.88
C GLY A 222 -4.37 28.81 1.45
N TRP A 223 -5.18 27.94 0.83
CA TRP A 223 -6.48 28.32 0.29
C TRP A 223 -7.62 27.90 1.22
N ILE A 224 -8.50 28.86 1.49
CA ILE A 224 -9.72 28.66 2.29
C ILE A 224 -10.94 29.10 1.50
N CYS A 225 -12.10 28.52 1.80
CA CYS A 225 -13.36 28.93 1.18
C CYS A 225 -13.89 30.21 1.81
N SER A 226 -14.26 31.19 0.99
CA SER A 226 -14.76 32.50 1.42
C SER A 226 -16.11 32.44 2.12
N ASP A 227 -16.88 31.37 1.92
CA ASP A 227 -18.22 31.21 2.51
C ASP A 227 -18.17 31.00 4.03
N TYR A 228 -17.00 30.67 4.58
CA TYR A 228 -16.76 30.37 5.98
C TYR A 228 -15.92 31.43 6.70
N VAL A 229 -15.86 32.62 6.15
CA VAL A 229 -15.12 33.73 6.77
C VAL A 229 -15.88 35.05 6.64
N THR A 230 -15.61 35.98 7.55
CA THR A 230 -16.13 37.34 7.56
C THR A 230 -14.99 38.34 7.70
N LYS A 231 -15.19 39.62 7.26
CA LYS A 231 -14.26 40.73 7.55
C LYS A 231 -14.40 41.20 8.98
#